data_b45258cd07ff727b21233afb6483a98a
#
_entry.id   b45258cd07ff727b21233afb6483a98a
#
_cell.length_a   1.000
_cell.length_b   1.000
_cell.length_c   1.000
_cell.angle_alpha   90.00
_cell.angle_beta   90.00
_cell.angle_gamma   90.00
#
_symmetry.space_group_name_H-M   'P 1'
#
loop_
_entity.id
_entity.type
_entity.pdbx_description
1 polymer ?
#
loop_
_entity_poly.entity_id
_entity_poly.type
_entity_poly.pdbx_seq_one_letter_code
_entity_poly.pdbx_strand_id
1 'polypeptide(L)'
;MKVSVSKSKNQTIYYLSKSVWVDGKSTTKTIEKIGSEDELLKVCGDLTPLEWAKQYAAKRSAEEKASKKDIMLKYSSSTLIKKESCRSVNVGYLFLKDIYYDLKIHDICAQIAEKYKFEFDLNQILSMLLFSRIIYPGSKRSSLELSKKFLEKPDCKLHHVYRALEILAKENDFFQSQLYKNSEMVLNRHKRVLYYDCTNYYFEIEEADDFRKYGHSKENRPNPIVQMGLFMDADGIPLTFSLFNGNENEQPSMKPLEKKILSDFGMTKFIVCTDAGLSSTSNRVFNNTPNRKFVTTQAIKKLKGYLKDYCLDEDGWHLIGDKKEYKLSELDEVENYEKTFYKDRWINEDGLEQHLVVTFSFQYRDYMRKIRNRQLERAEKLVENPSSLNKKRPNDPKRFIRQNHCTSDGEIADKMIPSIDEDVATEEERYDGFYAVCTNLEDDVATIISINQKRWQIEKCFRIMKSEFQARPIYLSRKDRITAHFITCFTALILYRILEKKLGESYTTESIIRTLKEMNMLIAPGEGYIPEYTRTDLTDKLHDTFGFRTDYEIVSQREIKKIITATRK
;
A
#
# COMPACT_ATOMS: atom_id res chain seq x y z
N MET A 1 -34.13 -15.96 22.64
CA MET A 1 -35.39 -16.66 22.94
C MET A 1 -36.36 -16.51 21.77
N LYS A 2 -37.42 -17.33 21.68
CA LYS A 2 -38.44 -17.25 20.63
C LYS A 2 -39.83 -17.46 21.24
N VAL A 3 -40.86 -16.93 20.61
CA VAL A 3 -42.25 -17.16 21.00
C VAL A 3 -42.72 -18.48 20.42
N SER A 4 -43.33 -19.33 21.21
CA SER A 4 -44.10 -20.48 20.76
C SER A 4 -45.55 -20.29 21.16
N VAL A 5 -46.46 -20.68 20.25
CA VAL A 5 -47.91 -20.49 20.41
C VAL A 5 -48.58 -21.84 20.50
N SER A 6 -49.39 -22.06 21.53
CA SER A 6 -50.25 -23.23 21.68
C SER A 6 -51.68 -22.80 21.46
N LYS A 7 -52.36 -23.45 20.49
CA LYS A 7 -53.77 -23.19 20.16
C LYS A 7 -54.61 -24.39 20.58
N SER A 8 -55.64 -24.15 21.37
CA SER A 8 -56.71 -25.14 21.65
C SER A 8 -58.05 -24.62 21.14
N LYS A 9 -59.10 -25.45 21.18
CA LYS A 9 -60.45 -25.05 20.67
C LYS A 9 -60.99 -23.77 21.33
N ASN A 10 -60.55 -23.47 22.59
CA ASN A 10 -61.12 -22.38 23.36
C ASN A 10 -60.09 -21.30 23.79
N GLN A 11 -58.81 -21.47 23.49
CA GLN A 11 -57.80 -20.55 23.98
C GLN A 11 -56.48 -20.62 23.18
N THR A 12 -55.90 -19.46 22.89
CA THR A 12 -54.53 -19.32 22.35
C THR A 12 -53.60 -18.85 23.49
N ILE A 13 -52.49 -19.57 23.73
CA ILE A 13 -51.54 -19.25 24.79
C ILE A 13 -50.15 -19.05 24.18
N TYR A 14 -49.46 -17.98 24.58
CA TYR A 14 -48.12 -17.61 24.16
C TYR A 14 -47.10 -18.01 25.23
N TYR A 15 -46.01 -18.64 24.81
CA TYR A 15 -44.92 -19.08 25.68
C TYR A 15 -43.59 -18.52 25.17
N LEU A 16 -42.72 -18.17 26.13
CA LEU A 16 -41.32 -17.90 25.87
C LEU A 16 -40.54 -19.20 25.89
N SER A 17 -39.83 -19.51 24.81
CA SER A 17 -39.11 -20.77 24.65
C SER A 17 -37.68 -20.53 24.15
N LYS A 18 -36.78 -21.47 24.48
CA LYS A 18 -35.38 -21.46 24.11
C LYS A 18 -34.98 -22.82 23.50
N SER A 19 -34.22 -22.79 22.42
CA SER A 19 -33.61 -24.02 21.90
C SER A 19 -32.46 -24.46 22.81
N VAL A 20 -32.45 -25.70 23.25
CA VAL A 20 -31.41 -26.32 24.06
C VAL A 20 -30.96 -27.61 23.38
N TRP A 21 -29.67 -27.95 23.55
CA TRP A 21 -29.13 -29.23 23.10
C TRP A 21 -29.15 -30.23 24.24
N VAL A 22 -29.82 -31.35 24.02
CA VAL A 22 -29.87 -32.46 25.00
C VAL A 22 -29.57 -33.73 24.19
N ASP A 23 -28.59 -34.51 24.62
CA ASP A 23 -28.14 -35.77 24.01
C ASP A 23 -27.90 -35.69 22.49
N GLY A 24 -27.22 -34.61 22.06
CA GLY A 24 -26.86 -34.43 20.63
C GLY A 24 -28.01 -33.97 19.74
N LYS A 25 -29.20 -33.66 20.27
CA LYS A 25 -30.37 -33.20 19.54
C LYS A 25 -30.81 -31.82 20.00
N SER A 26 -31.22 -30.95 19.06
CA SER A 26 -31.80 -29.65 19.37
C SER A 26 -33.26 -29.83 19.79
N THR A 27 -33.56 -29.47 21.04
CA THR A 27 -34.93 -29.47 21.59
C THR A 27 -35.34 -28.06 21.97
N THR A 28 -36.67 -27.83 22.10
CA THR A 28 -37.19 -26.53 22.56
C THR A 28 -37.67 -26.68 24.00
N LYS A 29 -37.09 -25.90 24.92
CA LYS A 29 -37.49 -25.81 26.31
C LYS A 29 -38.34 -24.57 26.51
N THR A 30 -39.55 -24.72 27.07
CA THR A 30 -40.38 -23.60 27.52
C THR A 30 -39.76 -22.99 28.77
N ILE A 31 -39.60 -21.66 28.81
CA ILE A 31 -39.00 -20.89 29.89
C ILE A 31 -40.13 -20.39 30.82
N GLU A 32 -41.13 -19.72 30.20
CA GLU A 32 -42.27 -19.15 30.94
C GLU A 32 -43.51 -19.07 30.04
N LYS A 33 -44.67 -18.98 30.64
CA LYS A 33 -45.94 -18.63 30.01
C LYS A 33 -46.03 -17.11 29.94
N ILE A 34 -46.13 -16.53 28.73
CA ILE A 34 -46.28 -15.09 28.55
C ILE A 34 -47.70 -14.64 28.89
N GLY A 35 -48.69 -15.40 28.41
CA GLY A 35 -50.09 -15.12 28.68
C GLY A 35 -51.01 -15.76 27.64
N SER A 36 -52.33 -15.73 27.91
CA SER A 36 -53.38 -16.04 26.95
C SER A 36 -53.62 -14.84 26.01
N GLU A 37 -54.27 -15.08 24.89
CA GLU A 37 -54.65 -14.04 23.94
C GLU A 37 -55.50 -12.94 24.58
N ASP A 38 -56.46 -13.32 25.43
CA ASP A 38 -57.33 -12.38 26.19
C ASP A 38 -56.53 -11.54 27.22
N GLU A 39 -55.55 -12.15 27.87
CA GLU A 39 -54.66 -11.46 28.80
C GLU A 39 -53.74 -10.45 28.07
N LEU A 40 -53.21 -10.84 26.90
CA LEU A 40 -52.34 -9.98 26.12
C LEU A 40 -53.08 -8.84 25.44
N LEU A 41 -54.33 -9.03 25.01
CA LEU A 41 -55.16 -7.96 24.47
C LEU A 41 -55.35 -6.78 25.45
N LYS A 42 -55.28 -7.04 26.77
CA LYS A 42 -55.38 -6.00 27.78
C LYS A 42 -54.11 -5.15 27.96
N VAL A 43 -52.95 -5.63 27.50
CA VAL A 43 -51.64 -5.01 27.72
C VAL A 43 -50.89 -4.66 26.44
N CYS A 44 -51.36 -5.11 25.28
CA CYS A 44 -50.64 -4.93 24.02
C CYS A 44 -50.82 -3.55 23.36
N GLY A 45 -51.78 -2.71 23.87
CA GLY A 45 -52.06 -1.40 23.28
C GLY A 45 -52.44 -1.52 21.80
N ASP A 46 -51.76 -0.78 20.92
CA ASP A 46 -51.99 -0.79 19.47
C ASP A 46 -51.35 -1.99 18.73
N LEU A 47 -50.65 -2.87 19.46
CA LEU A 47 -49.97 -4.05 18.87
C LEU A 47 -50.89 -5.28 18.90
N THR A 48 -50.64 -6.20 17.98
CA THR A 48 -51.27 -7.53 18.09
C THR A 48 -50.63 -8.33 19.25
N PRO A 49 -51.36 -9.25 19.91
CA PRO A 49 -50.79 -10.11 20.97
C PRO A 49 -49.52 -10.83 20.57
N LEU A 50 -49.40 -11.25 19.29
CA LEU A 50 -48.22 -11.91 18.78
C LEU A 50 -47.03 -10.94 18.63
N GLU A 51 -47.26 -9.73 18.19
CA GLU A 51 -46.20 -8.70 18.04
C GLU A 51 -45.68 -8.27 19.39
N TRP A 52 -46.59 -8.04 20.37
CA TRP A 52 -46.22 -7.75 21.74
C TRP A 52 -45.37 -8.88 22.35
N ALA A 53 -45.82 -10.15 22.19
CA ALA A 53 -45.08 -11.31 22.68
C ALA A 53 -43.67 -11.42 22.02
N LYS A 54 -43.51 -11.08 20.72
CA LYS A 54 -42.22 -11.02 20.05
C LYS A 54 -41.32 -9.91 20.61
N GLN A 55 -41.86 -8.73 20.89
CA GLN A 55 -41.12 -7.64 21.52
C GLN A 55 -40.69 -8.03 22.94
N TYR A 56 -41.59 -8.64 23.72
CA TYR A 56 -41.27 -9.16 25.06
C TYR A 56 -40.15 -10.20 25.00
N ALA A 57 -40.21 -11.15 24.06
CA ALA A 57 -39.16 -12.15 23.86
C ALA A 57 -37.82 -11.53 23.43
N ALA A 58 -37.84 -10.46 22.60
CA ALA A 58 -36.66 -9.70 22.24
C ALA A 58 -36.03 -8.98 23.43
N LYS A 59 -36.87 -8.30 24.25
CA LYS A 59 -36.46 -7.64 25.48
C LYS A 59 -35.84 -8.63 26.48
N ARG A 60 -36.50 -9.76 26.75
CA ARG A 60 -35.98 -10.82 27.65
C ARG A 60 -34.70 -11.46 27.09
N SER A 61 -34.59 -11.57 25.76
CA SER A 61 -33.33 -12.01 25.13
C SER A 61 -32.18 -11.02 25.30
N ALA A 62 -32.48 -9.71 25.26
CA ALA A 62 -31.49 -8.65 25.51
C ALA A 62 -31.08 -8.63 26.98
N GLU A 63 -32.03 -8.75 27.93
CA GLU A 63 -31.77 -8.86 29.37
C GLU A 63 -30.93 -10.10 29.71
N GLU A 64 -31.23 -11.27 29.10
CA GLU A 64 -30.41 -12.48 29.29
C GLU A 64 -29.01 -12.32 28.69
N LYS A 65 -28.88 -11.57 27.59
CA LYS A 65 -27.57 -11.24 27.06
C LYS A 65 -26.79 -10.26 27.94
N ALA A 66 -27.49 -9.30 28.55
CA ALA A 66 -26.90 -8.33 29.49
C ALA A 66 -26.51 -8.97 30.83
N SER A 67 -27.32 -9.95 31.31
CA SER A 67 -27.03 -10.75 32.52
C SER A 67 -26.14 -11.98 32.20
N LYS A 68 -25.28 -11.91 31.20
CA LYS A 68 -24.26 -12.98 30.97
C LYS A 68 -23.48 -13.17 32.28
N LYS A 69 -23.50 -14.39 32.78
CA LYS A 69 -22.74 -14.80 33.98
C LYS A 69 -21.28 -14.44 33.79
N ASP A 70 -20.67 -13.84 34.80
CA ASP A 70 -19.23 -13.67 34.90
C ASP A 70 -18.55 -15.02 34.64
N ILE A 71 -17.53 -15.03 33.78
CA ILE A 71 -16.80 -16.22 33.46
C ILE A 71 -15.65 -16.33 34.45
N MET A 72 -15.63 -17.40 35.24
CA MET A 72 -14.55 -17.69 36.19
C MET A 72 -13.51 -18.60 35.52
N LEU A 73 -12.30 -18.09 35.34
CA LEU A 73 -11.17 -18.86 34.83
C LEU A 73 -10.35 -19.43 36.00
N LYS A 74 -10.10 -20.74 35.98
CA LYS A 74 -9.28 -21.42 36.99
C LYS A 74 -7.86 -21.59 36.47
N TYR A 75 -6.90 -20.99 37.15
CA TYR A 75 -5.47 -21.18 36.92
C TYR A 75 -4.83 -21.83 38.17
N SER A 76 -3.84 -22.69 37.95
CA SER A 76 -3.07 -23.33 39.03
C SER A 76 -1.64 -22.77 39.01
N SER A 77 -1.16 -22.28 40.15
CA SER A 77 0.24 -21.87 40.33
C SER A 77 1.24 -23.03 40.34
N SER A 78 0.75 -24.28 40.50
CA SER A 78 1.57 -25.50 40.54
C SER A 78 1.59 -26.27 39.20
N THR A 79 0.77 -25.90 38.23
CA THR A 79 0.72 -26.62 36.94
C THR A 79 1.57 -25.90 35.91
N LEU A 80 2.60 -26.59 35.39
CA LEU A 80 3.45 -26.07 34.34
C LEU A 80 2.69 -25.95 33.02
N ILE A 81 3.03 -24.95 32.23
CA ILE A 81 2.55 -24.77 30.84
C ILE A 81 3.04 -25.98 30.03
N LYS A 82 2.16 -26.57 29.21
CA LYS A 82 2.54 -27.68 28.32
C LYS A 82 3.59 -27.19 27.32
N LYS A 83 4.65 -27.98 27.11
CA LYS A 83 5.68 -27.70 26.11
C LYS A 83 5.03 -27.52 24.75
N GLU A 84 5.53 -26.54 23.97
CA GLU A 84 5.06 -26.20 22.62
C GLU A 84 3.59 -25.75 22.52
N SER A 85 2.90 -25.51 23.66
CA SER A 85 1.54 -25.00 23.63
C SER A 85 1.51 -23.51 23.26
N CYS A 86 0.79 -23.18 22.19
CA CYS A 86 0.49 -21.81 21.83
C CYS A 86 -0.66 -21.31 22.71
N ARG A 87 -0.41 -20.34 23.58
CA ARG A 87 -1.41 -19.76 24.48
C ARG A 87 -2.04 -18.49 23.96
N SER A 88 -1.38 -17.80 23.04
CA SER A 88 -1.86 -16.54 22.48
C SER A 88 -1.89 -16.65 20.95
N VAL A 89 -2.92 -16.08 20.32
CA VAL A 89 -3.10 -16.09 18.86
C VAL A 89 -3.38 -14.68 18.38
N ASN A 90 -2.80 -14.32 17.24
CA ASN A 90 -3.09 -13.04 16.59
C ASN A 90 -4.43 -13.11 15.85
N VAL A 91 -5.23 -12.04 15.97
CA VAL A 91 -6.51 -11.87 15.28
C VAL A 91 -6.51 -10.64 14.36
N GLY A 92 -5.46 -9.82 14.39
CA GLY A 92 -5.35 -8.64 13.53
C GLY A 92 -5.36 -8.97 12.03
N TYR A 93 -4.92 -10.18 11.64
CA TYR A 93 -4.98 -10.60 10.24
C TYR A 93 -6.41 -10.78 9.72
N LEU A 94 -7.43 -10.89 10.57
CA LEU A 94 -8.83 -11.06 10.15
C LEU A 94 -9.34 -9.88 9.32
N PHE A 95 -8.86 -8.67 9.58
CA PHE A 95 -9.19 -7.49 8.77
C PHE A 95 -8.56 -7.57 7.35
N LEU A 96 -7.37 -8.14 7.24
CA LEU A 96 -6.73 -8.41 5.94
C LEU A 96 -7.40 -9.58 5.22
N LYS A 97 -7.88 -10.56 5.98
CA LYS A 97 -8.59 -11.72 5.44
C LYS A 97 -9.91 -11.33 4.82
N ASP A 98 -10.65 -10.41 5.41
CA ASP A 98 -11.89 -9.86 4.85
C ASP A 98 -11.63 -9.27 3.45
N ILE A 99 -10.65 -8.38 3.33
CA ILE A 99 -10.25 -7.78 2.05
C ILE A 99 -9.76 -8.85 1.05
N TYR A 100 -9.05 -9.87 1.53
CA TYR A 100 -8.57 -10.97 0.71
C TYR A 100 -9.71 -11.73 0.02
N TYR A 101 -10.80 -11.97 0.76
CA TYR A 101 -11.99 -12.64 0.22
C TYR A 101 -12.84 -11.68 -0.62
N ASP A 102 -12.97 -10.40 -0.26
CA ASP A 102 -13.59 -9.36 -1.09
C ASP A 102 -12.93 -9.31 -2.48
N LEU A 103 -11.61 -9.39 -2.55
CA LEU A 103 -10.82 -9.44 -3.79
C LEU A 103 -10.89 -10.79 -4.51
N LYS A 104 -11.63 -11.76 -3.97
CA LYS A 104 -11.78 -13.12 -4.54
C LYS A 104 -10.44 -13.78 -4.91
N ILE A 105 -9.39 -13.53 -4.10
CA ILE A 105 -8.07 -14.13 -4.36
C ILE A 105 -8.13 -15.66 -4.19
N HIS A 106 -9.01 -16.15 -3.34
CA HIS A 106 -9.29 -17.59 -3.18
C HIS A 106 -9.80 -18.22 -4.48
N ASP A 107 -10.66 -17.53 -5.26
CA ASP A 107 -11.15 -17.99 -6.56
C ASP A 107 -10.01 -18.02 -7.60
N ILE A 108 -9.13 -17.04 -7.59
CA ILE A 108 -7.92 -17.04 -8.44
C ILE A 108 -7.06 -18.27 -8.12
N CYS A 109 -6.85 -18.57 -6.82
CA CYS A 109 -6.13 -19.76 -6.40
C CYS A 109 -6.81 -21.06 -6.82
N ALA A 110 -8.15 -21.12 -6.76
CA ALA A 110 -8.92 -22.28 -7.22
C ALA A 110 -8.77 -22.49 -8.74
N GLN A 111 -8.91 -21.43 -9.55
CA GLN A 111 -8.71 -21.50 -11.00
C GLN A 111 -7.28 -21.92 -11.39
N ILE A 112 -6.28 -21.49 -10.64
CA ILE A 112 -4.89 -21.95 -10.82
C ILE A 112 -4.80 -23.43 -10.45
N ALA A 113 -5.39 -23.85 -9.33
CA ALA A 113 -5.34 -25.23 -8.86
C ALA A 113 -5.98 -26.23 -9.86
N GLU A 114 -7.01 -25.82 -10.60
CA GLU A 114 -7.62 -26.63 -11.67
C GLU A 114 -6.65 -26.95 -12.82
N LYS A 115 -5.67 -26.07 -13.08
CA LYS A 115 -4.67 -26.27 -14.15
C LYS A 115 -3.53 -27.22 -13.76
N TYR A 116 -3.32 -27.42 -12.44
CA TYR A 116 -2.16 -28.12 -11.95
C TYR A 116 -2.54 -29.23 -10.97
N LYS A 117 -1.86 -30.37 -11.06
CA LYS A 117 -1.99 -31.47 -10.08
C LYS A 117 -0.98 -31.28 -8.96
N PHE A 118 -1.42 -30.79 -7.80
CA PHE A 118 -0.61 -30.71 -6.58
C PHE A 118 -1.46 -31.02 -5.34
N GLU A 119 -0.79 -31.49 -4.26
CA GLU A 119 -1.44 -32.00 -3.05
C GLU A 119 -1.60 -30.96 -1.93
N PHE A 120 -1.20 -29.69 -2.16
CA PHE A 120 -1.26 -28.65 -1.15
C PHE A 120 -2.34 -27.61 -1.48
N ASP A 121 -2.85 -26.93 -0.47
CA ASP A 121 -3.78 -25.82 -0.63
C ASP A 121 -3.05 -24.52 -0.98
N LEU A 122 -3.12 -24.12 -2.26
CA LEU A 122 -2.50 -22.89 -2.76
C LEU A 122 -3.10 -21.64 -2.09
N ASN A 123 -4.42 -21.62 -1.85
CA ASN A 123 -5.12 -20.52 -1.19
C ASN A 123 -4.62 -20.33 0.24
N GLN A 124 -4.47 -21.41 0.99
CA GLN A 124 -3.94 -21.37 2.36
C GLN A 124 -2.49 -20.88 2.39
N ILE A 125 -1.63 -21.34 1.46
CA ILE A 125 -0.24 -20.89 1.40
C ILE A 125 -0.14 -19.43 1.02
N LEU A 126 -0.88 -18.98 0.00
CA LEU A 126 -0.82 -17.59 -0.45
C LEU A 126 -1.36 -16.65 0.63
N SER A 127 -2.52 -16.92 1.22
CA SER A 127 -3.09 -16.09 2.28
C SER A 127 -2.14 -15.99 3.50
N MET A 128 -1.54 -17.11 3.91
CA MET A 128 -0.51 -17.15 4.95
C MET A 128 0.69 -16.25 4.61
N LEU A 129 1.19 -16.33 3.37
CA LEU A 129 2.32 -15.50 2.93
C LEU A 129 1.97 -14.01 2.89
N LEU A 130 0.75 -13.66 2.49
CA LEU A 130 0.28 -12.27 2.42
C LEU A 130 0.12 -11.66 3.82
N PHE A 131 -0.60 -12.34 4.71
CA PHE A 131 -0.81 -11.83 6.06
C PHE A 131 0.51 -11.74 6.84
N SER A 132 1.38 -12.76 6.69
CA SER A 132 2.71 -12.70 7.30
C SER A 132 3.57 -11.59 6.70
N ARG A 133 3.45 -11.26 5.41
CA ARG A 133 4.21 -10.18 4.79
C ARG A 133 3.87 -8.82 5.39
N ILE A 134 2.62 -8.60 5.79
CA ILE A 134 2.15 -7.35 6.38
C ILE A 134 2.46 -7.33 7.88
N ILE A 135 2.11 -8.40 8.62
CA ILE A 135 2.14 -8.40 10.09
C ILE A 135 3.50 -8.85 10.65
N TYR A 136 4.11 -9.86 10.04
CA TYR A 136 5.37 -10.49 10.46
C TYR A 136 6.32 -10.63 9.26
N PRO A 137 6.80 -9.51 8.68
CA PRO A 137 7.67 -9.57 7.51
C PRO A 137 8.95 -10.36 7.80
N GLY A 138 9.35 -11.19 6.82
CA GLY A 138 10.54 -12.04 6.96
C GLY A 138 10.74 -12.99 5.78
N SER A 139 11.63 -13.98 5.97
CA SER A 139 11.86 -15.04 5.00
C SER A 139 10.66 -15.97 4.87
N LYS A 140 10.57 -16.76 3.81
CA LYS A 140 9.47 -17.72 3.63
C LYS A 140 9.41 -18.76 4.74
N ARG A 141 10.56 -19.17 5.26
CA ARG A 141 10.66 -20.06 6.44
C ARG A 141 10.12 -19.35 7.69
N SER A 142 10.54 -18.12 7.94
CA SER A 142 10.05 -17.32 9.07
C SER A 142 8.55 -17.07 8.96
N SER A 143 8.02 -16.76 7.76
CA SER A 143 6.59 -16.56 7.53
C SER A 143 5.79 -17.81 7.91
N LEU A 144 6.25 -19.01 7.54
CA LEU A 144 5.60 -20.26 7.91
C LEU A 144 5.61 -20.49 9.42
N GLU A 145 6.74 -20.22 10.09
CA GLU A 145 6.83 -20.41 11.55
C GLU A 145 5.97 -19.40 12.31
N LEU A 146 6.01 -18.11 11.91
CA LEU A 146 5.25 -17.05 12.58
C LEU A 146 3.75 -17.13 12.29
N SER A 147 3.33 -17.68 11.16
CA SER A 147 1.92 -17.90 10.85
C SER A 147 1.23 -18.90 11.78
N LYS A 148 1.99 -19.74 12.50
CA LYS A 148 1.45 -20.59 13.58
C LYS A 148 0.87 -19.79 14.75
N LYS A 149 1.19 -18.47 14.82
CA LYS A 149 0.57 -17.53 15.78
C LYS A 149 -0.79 -17.02 15.32
N PHE A 150 -1.19 -17.20 14.08
CA PHE A 150 -2.53 -16.85 13.62
C PHE A 150 -3.57 -17.77 14.26
N LEU A 151 -4.77 -17.26 14.43
CA LEU A 151 -5.89 -18.05 14.95
C LEU A 151 -6.19 -19.27 14.07
N GLU A 152 -6.17 -19.11 12.74
CA GLU A 152 -6.26 -20.19 11.76
C GLU A 152 -4.84 -20.58 11.33
N LYS A 153 -4.34 -21.67 11.91
CA LYS A 153 -2.99 -22.17 11.64
C LYS A 153 -2.93 -22.85 10.26
N PRO A 154 -1.93 -22.51 9.41
CA PRO A 154 -1.78 -23.18 8.14
C PRO A 154 -1.29 -24.63 8.35
N ASP A 155 -1.85 -25.56 7.57
CA ASP A 155 -1.41 -26.96 7.50
C ASP A 155 -0.61 -27.18 6.21
N CYS A 156 0.63 -26.71 6.20
CA CYS A 156 1.53 -26.91 5.07
C CYS A 156 2.99 -27.04 5.52
N LYS A 157 3.80 -27.68 4.66
CA LYS A 157 5.24 -27.86 4.87
C LYS A 157 6.03 -26.83 4.07
N LEU A 158 7.26 -26.56 4.47
CA LEU A 158 8.10 -25.54 3.80
C LEU A 158 8.32 -25.84 2.30
N HIS A 159 8.44 -27.11 1.90
CA HIS A 159 8.60 -27.46 0.50
C HIS A 159 7.31 -27.20 -0.32
N HIS A 160 6.11 -27.29 0.28
CA HIS A 160 4.85 -26.86 -0.34
C HIS A 160 4.86 -25.36 -0.61
N VAL A 161 5.38 -24.55 0.32
CA VAL A 161 5.53 -23.10 0.12
C VAL A 161 6.40 -22.81 -1.11
N TYR A 162 7.55 -23.44 -1.25
CA TYR A 162 8.43 -23.21 -2.41
C TYR A 162 7.81 -23.68 -3.73
N ARG A 163 7.07 -24.80 -3.74
CA ARG A 163 6.31 -25.26 -4.92
C ARG A 163 5.20 -24.30 -5.29
N ALA A 164 4.48 -23.76 -4.31
CA ALA A 164 3.46 -22.74 -4.53
C ALA A 164 4.05 -21.48 -5.18
N LEU A 165 5.25 -21.04 -4.76
CA LEU A 165 5.94 -19.91 -5.38
C LEU A 165 6.23 -20.19 -6.88
N GLU A 166 6.67 -21.39 -7.23
CA GLU A 166 6.96 -21.75 -8.63
C GLU A 166 5.69 -21.71 -9.52
N ILE A 167 4.56 -22.13 -8.98
CA ILE A 167 3.26 -22.07 -9.68
C ILE A 167 2.79 -20.63 -9.83
N LEU A 168 2.84 -19.85 -8.76
CA LEU A 168 2.46 -18.42 -8.79
C LEU A 168 3.30 -17.64 -9.81
N ALA A 169 4.59 -17.94 -9.92
CA ALA A 169 5.45 -17.30 -10.92
C ALA A 169 5.05 -17.63 -12.36
N LYS A 170 4.66 -18.88 -12.63
CA LYS A 170 4.16 -19.30 -13.95
C LYS A 170 2.84 -18.60 -14.33
N GLU A 171 1.98 -18.41 -13.35
CA GLU A 171 0.67 -17.79 -13.52
C GLU A 171 0.66 -16.27 -13.22
N ASN A 172 1.85 -15.64 -13.19
CA ASN A 172 2.02 -14.22 -12.83
C ASN A 172 1.07 -13.28 -13.58
N ASP A 173 0.98 -13.43 -14.89
CA ASP A 173 0.20 -12.52 -15.74
C ASP A 173 -1.30 -12.75 -15.55
N PHE A 174 -1.71 -14.01 -15.49
CA PHE A 174 -3.08 -14.39 -15.16
C PHE A 174 -3.49 -13.86 -13.78
N PHE A 175 -2.63 -14.07 -12.77
CA PHE A 175 -2.88 -13.64 -11.40
C PHE A 175 -3.09 -12.12 -11.30
N GLN A 176 -2.18 -11.32 -11.87
CA GLN A 176 -2.28 -9.87 -11.87
C GLN A 176 -3.53 -9.37 -12.60
N SER A 177 -3.85 -9.95 -13.76
CA SER A 177 -5.04 -9.59 -14.54
C SER A 177 -6.34 -9.87 -13.78
N GLN A 178 -6.47 -11.05 -13.15
CA GLN A 178 -7.66 -11.38 -12.36
C GLN A 178 -7.76 -10.51 -11.10
N LEU A 179 -6.64 -10.29 -10.40
CA LEU A 179 -6.60 -9.42 -9.21
C LEU A 179 -7.02 -7.99 -9.53
N TYR A 180 -6.57 -7.45 -10.69
CA TYR A 180 -7.03 -6.15 -11.17
C TYR A 180 -8.55 -6.13 -11.38
N LYS A 181 -9.11 -7.09 -12.14
CA LYS A 181 -10.55 -7.19 -12.41
C LYS A 181 -11.37 -7.29 -11.11
N ASN A 182 -10.91 -8.10 -10.17
CA ASN A 182 -11.57 -8.27 -8.89
C ASN A 182 -11.51 -6.99 -8.05
N SER A 183 -10.40 -6.25 -8.12
CA SER A 183 -10.25 -4.98 -7.40
C SER A 183 -11.25 -3.90 -7.85
N GLU A 184 -11.71 -3.94 -9.11
CA GLU A 184 -12.74 -3.03 -9.62
C GLU A 184 -14.12 -3.28 -9.00
N MET A 185 -14.38 -4.50 -8.51
CA MET A 185 -15.62 -4.82 -7.80
C MET A 185 -15.60 -4.35 -6.33
N VAL A 186 -14.41 -4.21 -5.76
CA VAL A 186 -14.21 -3.80 -4.34
C VAL A 186 -14.07 -2.30 -4.21
N LEU A 187 -13.47 -1.64 -5.22
CA LEU A 187 -13.18 -0.22 -5.23
C LEU A 187 -13.67 0.43 -6.53
N ASN A 188 -14.20 1.64 -6.41
CA ASN A 188 -14.38 2.51 -7.59
C ASN A 188 -13.02 3.14 -7.94
N ARG A 189 -12.25 2.48 -8.81
CA ARG A 189 -10.86 2.86 -9.17
C ARG A 189 -10.85 4.05 -10.15
N HIS A 190 -10.08 5.09 -9.82
CA HIS A 190 -9.88 6.24 -10.70
C HIS A 190 -8.77 5.97 -11.74
N LYS A 191 -9.17 5.40 -12.87
CA LYS A 191 -8.29 4.88 -13.94
C LYS A 191 -7.87 5.92 -14.98
N ARG A 192 -8.35 7.17 -14.90
CA ARG A 192 -8.01 8.20 -15.88
C ARG A 192 -6.51 8.50 -15.89
N VAL A 193 -5.86 8.45 -14.73
CA VAL A 193 -4.43 8.71 -14.58
C VAL A 193 -3.75 7.49 -14.00
N LEU A 194 -2.68 7.05 -14.65
CA LEU A 194 -1.82 5.97 -14.21
C LEU A 194 -0.43 6.53 -13.91
N TYR A 195 0.09 6.22 -12.74
CA TYR A 195 1.45 6.58 -12.32
C TYR A 195 2.38 5.39 -12.58
N TYR A 196 3.51 5.67 -13.20
CA TYR A 196 4.55 4.68 -13.42
C TYR A 196 5.88 5.16 -12.87
N ASP A 197 6.55 4.29 -12.12
CA ASP A 197 7.92 4.51 -11.66
C ASP A 197 8.64 3.18 -11.47
N CYS A 198 9.97 3.23 -11.38
CA CYS A 198 10.84 2.09 -11.17
C CYS A 198 11.59 2.21 -9.85
N THR A 199 11.86 1.06 -9.26
CA THR A 199 12.76 0.96 -8.12
C THR A 199 13.57 -0.32 -8.18
N ASN A 200 14.58 -0.45 -7.30
CA ASN A 200 15.39 -1.66 -7.25
C ASN A 200 15.41 -2.30 -5.86
N TYR A 201 15.72 -3.58 -5.84
CA TYR A 201 15.82 -4.41 -4.65
C TYR A 201 17.14 -5.19 -4.70
N TYR A 202 17.92 -5.11 -3.63
CA TYR A 202 19.22 -5.73 -3.55
C TYR A 202 19.16 -7.14 -2.96
N PHE A 203 20.21 -7.92 -3.25
CA PHE A 203 20.44 -9.24 -2.72
C PHE A 203 21.76 -9.25 -1.96
N GLU A 204 21.80 -9.86 -0.79
CA GLU A 204 23.04 -10.05 -0.03
C GLU A 204 23.82 -11.23 -0.60
N ILE A 205 24.33 -11.07 -1.80
CA ILE A 205 25.18 -12.00 -2.54
C ILE A 205 26.37 -11.26 -3.13
N GLU A 206 27.48 -11.96 -3.35
CA GLU A 206 28.71 -11.42 -3.94
C GLU A 206 28.73 -11.55 -5.46
N GLU A 207 28.12 -12.60 -6.02
CA GLU A 207 28.13 -12.89 -7.44
C GLU A 207 26.79 -12.57 -8.12
N ALA A 208 26.87 -11.91 -9.28
CA ALA A 208 25.71 -11.70 -10.12
C ALA A 208 25.38 -12.98 -10.91
N ASP A 209 24.09 -13.18 -11.23
CA ASP A 209 23.63 -14.24 -12.13
C ASP A 209 22.90 -13.64 -13.35
N ASP A 210 22.17 -14.46 -14.12
CA ASP A 210 21.46 -14.01 -15.33
C ASP A 210 20.35 -13.02 -15.05
N PHE A 211 19.81 -12.95 -13.84
CA PHE A 211 18.70 -12.08 -13.45
C PHE A 211 19.12 -11.00 -12.44
N ARG A 212 19.90 -11.37 -11.43
CA ARG A 212 20.43 -10.46 -10.42
C ARG A 212 21.74 -9.87 -10.92
N LYS A 213 21.73 -8.62 -11.37
CA LYS A 213 22.88 -7.95 -11.98
C LYS A 213 23.36 -6.77 -11.12
N TYR A 214 24.66 -6.47 -11.22
CA TYR A 214 25.15 -5.19 -10.73
C TYR A 214 24.58 -4.06 -11.60
N GLY A 215 24.09 -3.01 -10.96
CA GLY A 215 23.47 -1.87 -11.63
C GLY A 215 23.49 -0.64 -10.75
N HIS A 216 22.80 0.41 -11.19
CA HIS A 216 22.67 1.64 -10.42
C HIS A 216 21.73 1.41 -9.21
N SER A 217 22.34 1.13 -8.06
CA SER A 217 21.58 1.00 -6.80
C SER A 217 21.09 2.37 -6.33
N LYS A 218 19.77 2.54 -6.22
CA LYS A 218 19.16 3.76 -5.64
C LYS A 218 19.52 3.96 -4.15
N GLU A 219 20.16 2.97 -3.53
CA GLU A 219 20.60 2.97 -2.13
C GLU A 219 22.11 2.98 -1.98
N ASN A 220 22.85 3.13 -3.10
CA ASN A 220 24.32 3.11 -3.16
C ASN A 220 24.95 1.83 -2.55
N ARG A 221 24.25 0.69 -2.63
CA ARG A 221 24.78 -0.60 -2.19
C ARG A 221 25.57 -1.28 -3.30
N PRO A 222 26.67 -1.97 -2.95
CA PRO A 222 27.51 -2.65 -3.93
C PRO A 222 26.96 -4.03 -4.36
N ASN A 223 25.78 -4.40 -3.95
CA ASN A 223 25.21 -5.72 -4.17
C ASN A 223 24.48 -5.81 -5.53
N PRO A 224 24.36 -7.03 -6.12
CA PRO A 224 23.47 -7.26 -7.23
C PRO A 224 22.03 -6.91 -6.91
N ILE A 225 21.33 -6.37 -7.89
CA ILE A 225 19.95 -5.89 -7.78
C ILE A 225 19.04 -6.51 -8.84
N VAL A 226 17.75 -6.45 -8.62
CA VAL A 226 16.67 -6.61 -9.59
C VAL A 226 15.85 -5.34 -9.60
N GLN A 227 15.43 -4.89 -10.76
CA GLN A 227 14.58 -3.72 -10.90
C GLN A 227 13.12 -4.11 -11.01
N MET A 228 12.24 -3.25 -10.50
CA MET A 228 10.79 -3.38 -10.54
C MET A 228 10.16 -2.10 -11.09
N GLY A 229 9.42 -2.22 -12.18
CA GLY A 229 8.50 -1.20 -12.65
C GLY A 229 7.09 -1.46 -12.10
N LEU A 230 6.42 -0.43 -11.63
CA LEU A 230 5.10 -0.49 -11.02
C LEU A 230 4.15 0.52 -11.68
N PHE A 231 2.97 0.08 -12.10
CA PHE A 231 1.84 0.95 -12.38
C PHE A 231 0.86 0.99 -11.22
N MET A 232 0.33 2.16 -10.91
CA MET A 232 -0.77 2.37 -9.97
C MET A 232 -1.78 3.40 -10.54
N ASP A 233 -2.99 3.39 -10.04
CA ASP A 233 -4.02 4.39 -10.39
C ASP A 233 -3.92 5.68 -9.58
N ALA A 234 -4.84 6.61 -9.85
CA ALA A 234 -4.91 7.90 -9.18
C ALA A 234 -5.27 7.82 -7.69
N ASP A 235 -5.75 6.67 -7.22
CA ASP A 235 -6.04 6.40 -5.82
C ASP A 235 -4.84 5.80 -5.07
N GLY A 236 -3.73 5.58 -5.76
CA GLY A 236 -2.54 4.94 -5.21
C GLY A 236 -2.69 3.44 -5.00
N ILE A 237 -3.63 2.81 -5.73
CA ILE A 237 -3.78 1.35 -5.71
C ILE A 237 -2.96 0.75 -6.85
N PRO A 238 -2.06 -0.20 -6.59
CA PRO A 238 -1.28 -0.87 -7.62
C PRO A 238 -2.15 -1.56 -8.68
N LEU A 239 -1.72 -1.49 -9.95
CA LEU A 239 -2.36 -2.18 -11.08
C LEU A 239 -1.60 -3.42 -11.48
N THR A 240 -0.34 -3.24 -11.80
CA THR A 240 0.53 -4.28 -12.33
C THR A 240 2.00 -3.91 -12.13
N PHE A 241 2.86 -4.91 -12.12
CA PHE A 241 4.29 -4.73 -12.04
C PHE A 241 5.03 -5.63 -13.03
N SER A 242 6.26 -5.27 -13.35
CA SER A 242 7.23 -6.13 -14.05
C SER A 242 8.58 -6.10 -13.35
N LEU A 243 9.35 -7.17 -13.56
CA LEU A 243 10.72 -7.28 -13.08
C LEU A 243 11.67 -7.38 -14.25
N PHE A 244 12.81 -6.72 -14.14
CA PHE A 244 13.86 -6.74 -15.16
C PHE A 244 15.25 -6.74 -14.49
N ASN A 245 16.28 -7.02 -15.30
CA ASN A 245 17.63 -7.20 -14.79
C ASN A 245 18.16 -5.91 -14.15
N GLY A 246 19.01 -6.06 -13.15
CA GLY A 246 19.55 -4.92 -12.40
C GLY A 246 20.37 -3.91 -13.22
N ASN A 247 20.95 -4.33 -14.34
CA ASN A 247 21.76 -3.50 -15.23
C ASN A 247 20.97 -2.91 -16.43
N GLU A 248 19.69 -3.21 -16.57
CA GLU A 248 18.87 -2.67 -17.65
C GLU A 248 18.49 -1.21 -17.40
N ASN A 249 18.28 -0.45 -18.48
CA ASN A 249 17.76 0.90 -18.40
C ASN A 249 16.26 0.88 -18.03
N GLU A 250 15.85 1.75 -17.11
CA GLU A 250 14.46 1.86 -16.68
C GLU A 250 13.51 2.35 -17.78
N GLN A 251 13.98 3.19 -18.71
CA GLN A 251 13.11 3.82 -19.73
C GLN A 251 12.37 2.84 -20.64
N PRO A 252 12.98 1.77 -21.17
CA PRO A 252 12.28 0.79 -22.01
C PRO A 252 11.26 -0.07 -21.25
N SER A 253 11.35 -0.17 -19.93
CA SER A 253 10.52 -1.07 -19.11
C SER A 253 9.03 -0.69 -19.08
N MET A 254 8.70 0.59 -19.30
CA MET A 254 7.33 1.11 -19.26
C MET A 254 6.45 0.54 -20.36
N LYS A 255 6.91 0.58 -21.61
CA LYS A 255 6.10 0.20 -22.78
C LYS A 255 5.58 -1.24 -22.78
N PRO A 256 6.39 -2.27 -22.44
CA PRO A 256 5.91 -3.64 -22.36
C PRO A 256 4.79 -3.80 -21.33
N LEU A 257 4.95 -3.15 -20.17
CA LEU A 257 3.96 -3.22 -19.11
C LEU A 257 2.69 -2.45 -19.46
N GLU A 258 2.81 -1.32 -20.15
CA GLU A 258 1.69 -0.54 -20.67
C GLU A 258 0.90 -1.31 -21.75
N LYS A 259 1.60 -2.02 -22.65
CA LYS A 259 0.96 -2.93 -23.61
C LYS A 259 0.15 -4.02 -22.92
N LYS A 260 0.64 -4.55 -21.79
CA LYS A 260 -0.09 -5.51 -20.97
C LYS A 260 -1.37 -4.90 -20.37
N ILE A 261 -1.32 -3.64 -19.92
CA ILE A 261 -2.51 -2.92 -19.44
C ILE A 261 -3.56 -2.83 -20.56
N LEU A 262 -3.14 -2.53 -21.78
CA LEU A 262 -4.03 -2.44 -22.93
C LEU A 262 -4.67 -3.79 -23.29
N SER A 263 -3.87 -4.89 -23.33
CA SER A 263 -4.33 -6.22 -23.76
C SER A 263 -5.12 -6.96 -22.67
N ASP A 264 -4.56 -7.03 -21.46
CA ASP A 264 -5.04 -7.97 -20.44
C ASP A 264 -6.05 -7.31 -19.49
N PHE A 265 -5.98 -5.98 -19.33
CA PHE A 265 -6.88 -5.24 -18.43
C PHE A 265 -7.99 -4.49 -19.19
N GLY A 266 -7.91 -4.44 -20.53
CA GLY A 266 -8.91 -3.78 -21.37
C GLY A 266 -8.98 -2.25 -21.18
N MET A 267 -7.93 -1.65 -20.62
CA MET A 267 -7.85 -0.20 -20.42
C MET A 267 -7.28 0.46 -21.66
N THR A 268 -8.13 1.13 -22.43
CA THR A 268 -7.74 1.74 -23.71
C THR A 268 -7.48 3.24 -23.63
N LYS A 269 -8.01 3.93 -22.61
CA LYS A 269 -7.94 5.38 -22.46
C LYS A 269 -7.41 5.78 -21.08
N PHE A 270 -6.22 6.39 -21.04
CA PHE A 270 -5.60 6.86 -19.81
C PHE A 270 -4.49 7.89 -20.07
N ILE A 271 -4.05 8.53 -18.99
CA ILE A 271 -2.92 9.46 -18.92
C ILE A 271 -1.82 8.75 -18.14
N VAL A 272 -0.61 8.65 -18.69
CA VAL A 272 0.55 8.12 -17.95
C VAL A 272 1.34 9.27 -17.33
N CYS A 273 1.51 9.24 -16.02
CA CYS A 273 2.34 10.20 -15.29
C CYS A 273 3.65 9.55 -14.86
N THR A 274 4.79 10.17 -15.22
CA THR A 274 6.14 9.66 -14.95
C THR A 274 7.07 10.76 -14.42
N ASP A 275 8.20 10.33 -13.87
CA ASP A 275 9.29 11.23 -13.51
C ASP A 275 10.19 11.59 -14.72
N ALA A 276 11.18 12.45 -14.48
CA ALA A 276 12.14 12.88 -15.50
C ALA A 276 13.07 11.75 -15.99
N GLY A 277 13.29 10.70 -15.19
CA GLY A 277 14.11 9.54 -15.54
C GLY A 277 13.44 8.66 -16.60
N LEU A 278 12.12 8.68 -16.68
CA LEU A 278 11.29 7.88 -17.59
C LEU A 278 10.73 8.68 -18.78
N SER A 279 11.16 9.93 -18.95
CA SER A 279 10.62 10.92 -19.89
C SER A 279 11.24 10.89 -21.28
N SER A 280 11.74 9.73 -21.77
CA SER A 280 12.32 9.65 -23.12
C SER A 280 11.32 10.05 -24.21
N THR A 281 11.81 10.66 -25.30
CA THR A 281 10.99 11.00 -26.48
C THR A 281 10.19 9.77 -26.96
N SER A 282 10.79 8.59 -26.95
CA SER A 282 10.14 7.33 -27.30
C SER A 282 8.94 7.00 -26.42
N ASN A 283 8.99 7.25 -25.10
CA ASN A 283 7.87 7.05 -24.18
C ASN A 283 6.77 8.08 -24.38
N ARG A 284 7.13 9.35 -24.62
CA ARG A 284 6.17 10.42 -24.93
C ARG A 284 5.43 10.14 -26.23
N VAL A 285 6.14 9.80 -27.31
CA VAL A 285 5.55 9.45 -28.63
C VAL A 285 4.61 8.25 -28.51
N PHE A 286 4.97 7.22 -27.73
CA PHE A 286 4.12 6.06 -27.51
C PHE A 286 2.77 6.44 -26.85
N ASN A 287 2.76 7.47 -26.02
CA ASN A 287 1.58 8.01 -25.35
C ASN A 287 1.01 9.28 -26.02
N ASN A 288 1.45 9.61 -27.22
CA ASN A 288 0.89 10.72 -28.00
C ASN A 288 -0.17 10.21 -28.98
N THR A 289 -1.30 9.78 -28.46
CA THR A 289 -2.45 9.27 -29.23
C THR A 289 -3.74 9.89 -28.72
N PRO A 290 -4.86 9.81 -29.47
CA PRO A 290 -6.15 10.32 -29.01
C PRO A 290 -6.59 9.72 -27.66
N ASN A 291 -6.27 8.45 -27.43
CA ASN A 291 -6.71 7.70 -26.25
C ASN A 291 -5.67 7.63 -25.12
N ARG A 292 -4.40 7.87 -25.43
CA ARG A 292 -3.33 7.85 -24.44
C ARG A 292 -2.60 9.18 -24.44
N LYS A 293 -2.48 9.72 -23.25
CA LYS A 293 -1.82 10.99 -22.98
C LYS A 293 -0.69 10.77 -21.97
N PHE A 294 0.22 11.73 -21.86
CA PHE A 294 1.29 11.70 -20.89
C PHE A 294 1.37 12.99 -20.08
N VAL A 295 1.86 12.89 -18.84
CA VAL A 295 2.35 13.98 -18.01
C VAL A 295 3.72 13.53 -17.49
N THR A 296 4.78 14.28 -17.77
CA THR A 296 6.12 13.89 -17.35
C THR A 296 6.89 15.07 -16.80
N THR A 297 7.62 14.85 -15.72
CA THR A 297 8.55 15.85 -15.21
C THR A 297 9.60 16.20 -16.26
N GLN A 298 9.81 17.48 -16.50
CA GLN A 298 10.80 18.01 -17.42
C GLN A 298 11.95 18.65 -16.64
N ALA A 299 13.13 18.10 -16.78
CA ALA A 299 14.33 18.71 -16.23
C ALA A 299 14.66 20.01 -17.01
N ILE A 300 14.47 21.17 -16.40
CA ILE A 300 14.70 22.49 -17.05
C ILE A 300 16.13 22.58 -17.58
N LYS A 301 17.12 22.10 -16.85
CA LYS A 301 18.54 22.08 -17.26
C LYS A 301 18.81 21.32 -18.58
N LYS A 302 17.88 20.44 -19.01
CA LYS A 302 17.98 19.68 -20.27
C LYS A 302 17.26 20.33 -21.45
N LEU A 303 16.52 21.39 -21.23
CA LEU A 303 15.84 22.15 -22.29
C LEU A 303 16.84 22.92 -23.15
N LYS A 304 16.44 23.30 -24.37
CA LYS A 304 17.20 24.21 -25.23
C LYS A 304 17.33 25.59 -24.59
N GLY A 305 18.36 26.35 -24.95
CA GLY A 305 18.68 27.65 -24.33
C GLY A 305 17.47 28.57 -24.22
N TYR A 306 16.79 28.85 -25.31
CA TYR A 306 15.62 29.75 -25.32
C TYR A 306 14.44 29.27 -24.45
N LEU A 307 14.31 27.97 -24.21
CA LEU A 307 13.30 27.42 -23.30
C LEU A 307 13.76 27.53 -21.84
N LYS A 308 15.05 27.40 -21.57
CA LYS A 308 15.60 27.68 -20.22
C LYS A 308 15.37 29.14 -19.87
N ASP A 309 15.70 30.05 -20.79
CA ASP A 309 15.50 31.48 -20.59
C ASP A 309 14.01 31.77 -20.31
N TYR A 310 13.10 31.20 -21.09
CA TYR A 310 11.67 31.31 -20.84
C TYR A 310 11.27 30.76 -19.44
N CYS A 311 11.81 29.62 -19.02
CA CYS A 311 11.48 29.04 -17.73
C CYS A 311 11.95 29.90 -16.55
N LEU A 312 13.11 30.57 -16.69
CA LEU A 312 13.76 31.36 -15.64
C LEU A 312 13.43 32.85 -15.69
N ASP A 313 12.72 33.31 -16.73
CA ASP A 313 12.26 34.68 -16.86
C ASP A 313 11.30 35.03 -15.72
N GLU A 314 11.46 36.20 -15.12
CA GLU A 314 10.69 36.69 -13.97
C GLU A 314 9.30 37.17 -14.33
N ASP A 315 9.04 37.45 -15.61
CA ASP A 315 7.78 38.01 -16.10
C ASP A 315 6.80 36.92 -16.59
N GLY A 316 5.51 37.23 -16.67
CA GLY A 316 4.48 36.38 -17.27
C GLY A 316 3.98 35.25 -16.36
N TRP A 317 4.05 35.41 -15.06
CA TRP A 317 3.57 34.39 -14.10
C TRP A 317 2.12 34.60 -13.70
N HIS A 318 1.40 33.51 -13.51
CA HIS A 318 0.00 33.49 -13.08
C HIS A 318 -0.17 32.68 -11.81
N LEU A 319 -1.16 32.99 -11.00
CA LEU A 319 -1.60 32.17 -9.87
C LEU A 319 -2.82 31.34 -10.30
N ILE A 320 -2.89 30.09 -9.83
CA ILE A 320 -4.04 29.22 -10.12
C ILE A 320 -5.32 29.90 -9.60
N GLY A 321 -6.30 30.08 -10.50
CA GLY A 321 -7.57 30.71 -10.17
C GLY A 321 -7.55 32.25 -10.25
N ASP A 322 -6.44 32.88 -10.59
CA ASP A 322 -6.30 34.30 -10.79
C ASP A 322 -5.94 34.63 -12.26
N LYS A 323 -6.48 35.74 -12.77
CA LYS A 323 -6.19 36.24 -14.13
C LYS A 323 -5.05 37.25 -14.16
N LYS A 324 -4.59 37.68 -12.97
CA LYS A 324 -3.52 38.68 -12.84
C LYS A 324 -2.18 38.06 -13.27
N GLU A 325 -1.39 38.87 -13.97
CA GLU A 325 0.01 38.56 -14.26
C GLU A 325 0.89 39.08 -13.14
N TYR A 326 1.87 38.28 -12.76
CA TYR A 326 2.81 38.55 -11.66
C TYR A 326 4.24 38.54 -12.18
N LYS A 327 5.08 39.36 -11.55
CA LYS A 327 6.54 39.32 -11.73
C LYS A 327 7.18 38.78 -10.48
N LEU A 328 8.02 37.73 -10.60
CA LEU A 328 8.58 37.01 -9.45
C LEU A 328 9.42 37.89 -8.53
N SER A 329 10.19 38.85 -9.09
CA SER A 329 11.02 39.78 -8.31
C SER A 329 10.23 40.79 -7.47
N GLU A 330 8.93 41.00 -7.77
CA GLU A 330 8.06 41.95 -7.07
C GLU A 330 7.19 41.24 -6.00
N LEU A 331 7.27 39.92 -5.89
CA LEU A 331 6.47 39.16 -4.94
C LEU A 331 7.03 39.26 -3.51
N ASP A 332 6.17 39.59 -2.55
CA ASP A 332 6.47 39.43 -1.14
C ASP A 332 6.57 37.94 -0.79
N GLU A 333 7.71 37.52 -0.24
CA GLU A 333 7.99 36.10 0.07
C GLU A 333 7.08 35.57 1.17
N VAL A 334 6.75 36.36 2.18
CA VAL A 334 5.96 35.93 3.35
C VAL A 334 4.50 35.71 2.94
N GLU A 335 3.92 36.69 2.21
CA GLU A 335 2.53 36.60 1.77
C GLU A 335 2.30 35.51 0.71
N ASN A 336 3.34 35.14 -0.04
CA ASN A 336 3.26 34.21 -1.16
C ASN A 336 3.97 32.87 -0.89
N TYR A 337 4.41 32.58 0.34
CA TYR A 337 5.25 31.43 0.67
C TYR A 337 4.62 30.08 0.28
N GLU A 338 3.32 29.90 0.51
CA GLU A 338 2.59 28.67 0.21
C GLU A 338 1.97 28.65 -1.20
N LYS A 339 2.06 29.75 -1.94
CA LYS A 339 1.47 29.85 -3.26
C LYS A 339 2.38 29.25 -4.32
N THR A 340 1.74 28.69 -5.35
CA THR A 340 2.41 28.17 -6.54
C THR A 340 2.03 29.00 -7.74
N PHE A 341 3.00 29.67 -8.32
CA PHE A 341 2.85 30.43 -9.55
C PHE A 341 3.18 29.52 -10.73
N TYR A 342 2.59 29.80 -11.89
CA TYR A 342 2.85 29.05 -13.11
C TYR A 342 2.94 29.95 -14.33
N LYS A 343 3.61 29.47 -15.35
CA LYS A 343 3.48 29.91 -16.74
C LYS A 343 3.56 28.72 -17.67
N ASP A 344 2.96 28.83 -18.82
CA ASP A 344 2.84 27.72 -19.74
C ASP A 344 2.92 28.16 -21.19
N ARG A 345 3.32 27.24 -22.04
CA ARG A 345 3.32 27.42 -23.50
C ARG A 345 3.36 26.09 -24.23
N TRP A 346 2.82 26.07 -25.44
CA TRP A 346 3.04 24.97 -26.36
C TRP A 346 4.42 25.06 -27.00
N ILE A 347 5.11 23.94 -27.07
CA ILE A 347 6.44 23.80 -27.64
C ILE A 347 6.46 22.61 -28.62
N ASN A 348 7.33 22.69 -29.62
CA ASN A 348 7.62 21.55 -30.50
C ASN A 348 9.08 21.16 -30.33
N GLU A 349 9.31 19.97 -29.75
CA GLU A 349 10.61 19.42 -29.54
C GLU A 349 10.70 18.03 -30.20
N ASP A 350 11.69 17.82 -31.07
CA ASP A 350 11.90 16.57 -31.81
C ASP A 350 10.66 16.08 -32.58
N GLY A 351 9.87 17.02 -33.13
CA GLY A 351 8.65 16.73 -33.88
C GLY A 351 7.44 16.34 -33.00
N LEU A 352 7.56 16.48 -31.70
CA LEU A 352 6.47 16.27 -30.75
C LEU A 352 5.95 17.59 -30.20
N GLU A 353 4.70 17.91 -30.52
CA GLU A 353 4.00 19.04 -29.94
C GLU A 353 3.56 18.71 -28.53
N GLN A 354 3.91 19.56 -27.56
CA GLN A 354 3.64 19.34 -26.15
C GLN A 354 3.50 20.66 -25.39
N HIS A 355 2.72 20.64 -24.34
CA HIS A 355 2.47 21.74 -23.43
C HIS A 355 3.53 21.71 -22.32
N LEU A 356 4.38 22.73 -22.28
CA LEU A 356 5.36 22.96 -21.22
C LEU A 356 4.70 23.82 -20.15
N VAL A 357 4.52 23.27 -18.95
CA VAL A 357 4.03 23.96 -17.75
C VAL A 357 5.18 24.11 -16.78
N VAL A 358 5.50 25.35 -16.41
CA VAL A 358 6.55 25.68 -15.45
C VAL A 358 5.90 26.23 -14.19
N THR A 359 6.31 25.77 -13.03
CA THR A 359 5.83 26.27 -11.75
C THR A 359 6.98 26.84 -10.94
N PHE A 360 6.66 27.84 -10.11
CA PHE A 360 7.57 28.43 -9.12
C PHE A 360 6.87 28.52 -7.76
N SER A 361 7.59 28.19 -6.69
CA SER A 361 7.16 28.49 -5.31
C SER A 361 8.34 28.78 -4.41
N PHE A 362 8.15 29.68 -3.44
CA PHE A 362 9.16 30.01 -2.42
C PHE A 362 9.47 28.80 -1.51
N GLN A 363 8.45 28.04 -1.14
CA GLN A 363 8.60 26.83 -0.36
C GLN A 363 9.52 25.79 -1.06
N TYR A 364 9.34 25.60 -2.38
CA TYR A 364 10.19 24.68 -3.15
C TYR A 364 11.60 25.24 -3.35
N ARG A 365 11.74 26.56 -3.51
CA ARG A 365 13.03 27.25 -3.54
C ARG A 365 13.84 26.97 -2.28
N ASP A 366 13.24 27.19 -1.12
CA ASP A 366 13.91 26.98 0.17
C ASP A 366 14.24 25.51 0.42
N TYR A 367 13.38 24.60 -0.02
CA TYR A 367 13.66 23.17 -0.01
C TYR A 367 14.90 22.82 -0.86
N MET A 368 15.01 23.36 -2.08
CA MET A 368 16.15 23.14 -2.98
C MET A 368 17.44 23.75 -2.39
N ARG A 369 17.38 24.96 -1.87
CA ARG A 369 18.49 25.62 -1.16
C ARG A 369 18.99 24.78 0.01
N LYS A 370 18.10 24.25 0.82
CA LYS A 370 18.46 23.37 1.95
C LYS A 370 19.16 22.09 1.50
N ILE A 371 18.71 21.48 0.40
CA ILE A 371 19.36 20.29 -0.18
C ILE A 371 20.76 20.68 -0.68
N ARG A 372 20.88 21.76 -1.46
CA ARG A 372 22.16 22.22 -2.01
C ARG A 372 23.17 22.55 -0.90
N ASN A 373 22.76 23.29 0.14
CA ASN A 373 23.63 23.65 1.26
C ASN A 373 24.17 22.39 1.96
N ARG A 374 23.35 21.38 2.21
CA ARG A 374 23.80 20.09 2.76
C ARG A 374 24.79 19.36 1.84
N GLN A 375 24.69 19.54 0.53
CA GLN A 375 25.64 18.95 -0.42
C GLN A 375 26.94 19.75 -0.47
N LEU A 376 26.89 21.07 -0.35
CA LEU A 376 28.06 21.93 -0.24
C LEU A 376 28.83 21.63 1.04
N GLU A 377 28.20 21.53 2.22
CA GLU A 377 28.83 21.11 3.47
C GLU A 377 29.54 19.75 3.36
N ARG A 378 28.96 18.83 2.59
CA ARG A 378 29.62 17.53 2.31
C ARG A 378 30.77 17.66 1.32
N ALA A 379 30.68 18.58 0.36
CA ALA A 379 31.76 18.86 -0.58
C ALA A 379 32.97 19.51 0.14
N GLU A 380 32.73 20.44 1.07
CA GLU A 380 33.76 21.04 1.92
C GLU A 380 34.54 19.97 2.70
N LYS A 381 33.82 19.03 3.35
CA LYS A 381 34.48 17.91 4.06
C LYS A 381 35.28 16.98 3.14
N LEU A 382 34.90 16.88 1.86
CA LEU A 382 35.66 16.12 0.86
C LEU A 382 36.90 16.88 0.37
N VAL A 383 36.85 18.24 0.35
CA VAL A 383 38.02 19.09 0.05
C VAL A 383 39.08 18.96 1.15
N GLU A 384 38.63 18.87 2.41
CA GLU A 384 39.54 18.65 3.57
C GLU A 384 40.21 17.25 3.51
N ASN A 385 39.58 16.23 2.87
CA ASN A 385 40.10 14.87 2.74
C ASN A 385 40.18 14.41 1.30
N PRO A 386 41.16 14.85 0.48
CA PRO A 386 41.24 14.65 -0.97
C PRO A 386 41.33 13.19 -1.44
N SER A 387 41.78 12.26 -0.58
CA SER A 387 41.97 10.85 -0.92
C SER A 387 40.69 10.11 -1.36
N SER A 388 39.52 10.70 -1.09
CA SER A 388 38.20 10.12 -1.42
C SER A 388 37.59 10.63 -2.73
N LEU A 389 38.30 11.42 -3.55
CA LEU A 389 37.76 12.16 -4.70
C LEU A 389 37.72 11.39 -6.04
N ASN A 390 37.74 10.06 -6.04
CA ASN A 390 38.06 9.27 -7.25
C ASN A 390 37.00 9.22 -8.37
N LYS A 391 35.75 9.68 -8.23
CA LYS A 391 34.77 9.74 -9.36
C LYS A 391 33.65 10.76 -9.14
N LYS A 392 33.32 11.56 -10.17
CA LYS A 392 32.15 12.46 -10.20
C LYS A 392 30.90 11.70 -10.67
N ARG A 393 29.76 11.89 -9.96
CA ARG A 393 28.44 11.39 -10.37
C ARG A 393 27.46 12.57 -10.45
N PRO A 394 26.45 12.54 -11.34
CA PRO A 394 25.32 13.48 -11.25
C PRO A 394 24.73 13.46 -9.84
N ASN A 395 24.43 14.61 -9.26
CA ASN A 395 23.96 14.78 -7.87
C ASN A 395 24.94 14.34 -6.76
N ASP A 396 26.21 14.05 -7.08
CA ASP A 396 27.25 13.83 -6.09
C ASP A 396 27.74 15.20 -5.56
N PRO A 397 27.95 15.38 -4.24
CA PRO A 397 28.60 16.59 -3.70
C PRO A 397 29.92 16.95 -4.40
N LYS A 398 30.62 15.97 -4.91
CA LYS A 398 31.87 16.15 -5.69
C LYS A 398 31.72 17.01 -6.96
N ARG A 399 30.51 17.24 -7.48
CA ARG A 399 30.28 18.15 -8.62
C ARG A 399 30.59 19.60 -8.29
N PHE A 400 30.50 19.96 -7.01
CA PHE A 400 30.86 21.28 -6.51
C PHE A 400 32.38 21.42 -6.22
N ILE A 401 33.19 20.44 -6.58
CA ILE A 401 34.61 20.46 -6.35
C ILE A 401 35.35 20.62 -7.67
N ARG A 402 36.06 21.74 -7.81
CA ARG A 402 37.04 21.99 -8.86
C ARG A 402 38.36 21.37 -8.47
N GLN A 403 38.99 20.66 -9.36
CA GLN A 403 40.30 20.04 -9.18
C GLN A 403 41.33 20.85 -9.97
N ASN A 404 42.13 21.66 -9.30
CA ASN A 404 43.16 22.46 -9.94
C ASN A 404 44.53 21.78 -9.79
N HIS A 405 45.30 21.80 -10.88
CA HIS A 405 46.69 21.34 -10.88
C HIS A 405 47.70 22.52 -10.81
N CYS A 406 47.20 23.72 -10.50
CA CYS A 406 48.01 24.92 -10.35
C CYS A 406 47.71 25.54 -8.98
N THR A 407 48.76 26.17 -8.40
CA THR A 407 48.64 27.02 -7.20
C THR A 407 47.91 28.32 -7.53
N SER A 408 47.47 29.07 -6.50
CA SER A 408 46.87 30.42 -6.68
C SER A 408 47.77 31.39 -7.45
N ASP A 409 49.07 31.17 -7.47
CA ASP A 409 50.07 31.99 -8.14
C ASP A 409 50.38 31.51 -9.55
N GLY A 410 49.62 30.48 -10.05
CA GLY A 410 49.74 29.97 -11.41
C GLY A 410 50.84 28.94 -11.67
N GLU A 411 51.58 28.51 -10.63
CA GLU A 411 52.58 27.45 -10.76
C GLU A 411 51.92 26.07 -10.85
N ILE A 412 52.49 25.16 -11.65
CA ILE A 412 52.02 23.76 -11.76
C ILE A 412 52.29 23.06 -10.44
N ALA A 413 51.24 22.58 -9.76
CA ALA A 413 51.32 21.84 -8.52
C ALA A 413 51.53 20.34 -8.77
N ASP A 414 52.49 19.74 -8.06
CA ASP A 414 52.72 18.28 -8.06
C ASP A 414 51.56 17.51 -7.45
N LYS A 415 50.71 18.19 -6.67
CA LYS A 415 49.51 17.60 -6.07
C LYS A 415 48.29 18.38 -6.49
N MET A 416 47.20 17.65 -6.76
CA MET A 416 45.90 18.18 -7.03
C MET A 416 45.36 18.96 -5.81
N ILE A 417 44.96 20.20 -6.02
CA ILE A 417 44.36 21.06 -5.00
C ILE A 417 42.86 21.14 -5.27
N PRO A 418 42.01 20.48 -4.47
CA PRO A 418 40.57 20.61 -4.60
C PRO A 418 40.10 21.92 -3.95
N SER A 419 39.14 22.58 -4.60
CA SER A 419 38.45 23.76 -4.08
C SER A 419 36.95 23.68 -4.40
N ILE A 420 36.12 24.41 -3.68
CA ILE A 420 34.71 24.54 -3.99
C ILE A 420 34.55 25.33 -5.31
N ASP A 421 33.73 24.84 -6.19
CA ASP A 421 33.39 25.48 -7.47
C ASP A 421 32.13 26.36 -7.26
N GLU A 422 32.34 27.61 -6.94
CA GLU A 422 31.28 28.59 -6.68
C GLU A 422 30.43 28.87 -7.94
N ASP A 423 31.07 28.82 -9.13
CA ASP A 423 30.38 29.03 -10.40
C ASP A 423 29.27 27.97 -10.60
N VAL A 424 29.56 26.70 -10.29
CA VAL A 424 28.59 25.60 -10.35
C VAL A 424 27.49 25.78 -9.31
N ALA A 425 27.82 26.22 -8.09
CA ALA A 425 26.85 26.45 -7.04
C ALA A 425 25.88 27.59 -7.42
N THR A 426 26.41 28.70 -7.94
CA THR A 426 25.63 29.87 -8.40
C THR A 426 24.75 29.51 -9.59
N GLU A 427 25.28 28.77 -10.59
CA GLU A 427 24.47 28.32 -11.72
C GLU A 427 23.34 27.37 -11.29
N GLU A 428 23.57 26.50 -10.30
CA GLU A 428 22.50 25.65 -9.76
C GLU A 428 21.44 26.45 -8.99
N GLU A 429 21.80 27.53 -8.34
CA GLU A 429 20.89 28.40 -7.59
C GLU A 429 19.82 29.06 -8.47
N ARG A 430 20.14 29.35 -9.71
CA ARG A 430 19.22 29.95 -10.69
C ARG A 430 17.95 29.12 -10.92
N TYR A 431 18.02 27.79 -10.65
CA TYR A 431 16.90 26.86 -10.85
C TYR A 431 16.10 26.60 -9.59
N ASP A 432 16.45 27.22 -8.46
CA ASP A 432 15.76 27.00 -7.20
C ASP A 432 14.32 27.55 -7.24
N GLY A 433 13.38 26.74 -6.81
CA GLY A 433 11.96 27.08 -6.81
C GLY A 433 11.23 26.75 -8.11
N PHE A 434 11.97 26.49 -9.19
CA PHE A 434 11.39 26.17 -10.50
C PHE A 434 11.21 24.67 -10.70
N TYR A 435 10.05 24.29 -11.23
CA TYR A 435 9.73 22.92 -11.59
C TYR A 435 8.97 22.89 -12.91
N ALA A 436 9.24 21.96 -13.79
CA ALA A 436 8.60 21.90 -15.08
C ALA A 436 8.02 20.52 -15.39
N VAL A 437 6.93 20.54 -16.15
CA VAL A 437 6.20 19.37 -16.65
C VAL A 437 5.96 19.54 -18.14
N CYS A 438 6.12 18.47 -18.90
CA CYS A 438 5.66 18.39 -20.29
C CYS A 438 4.50 17.42 -20.42
N THR A 439 3.50 17.78 -21.24
CA THR A 439 2.30 16.97 -21.46
C THR A 439 1.74 17.21 -22.86
N ASN A 440 0.92 16.29 -23.37
CA ASN A 440 0.07 16.50 -24.54
C ASN A 440 -1.41 16.63 -24.16
N LEU A 441 -1.69 16.98 -22.88
CA LEU A 441 -3.04 17.31 -22.41
C LEU A 441 -3.40 18.75 -22.80
N GLU A 442 -4.67 18.93 -23.16
CA GLU A 442 -5.31 20.21 -23.38
C GLU A 442 -6.12 20.68 -22.16
N ASP A 443 -6.04 19.91 -21.05
CA ASP A 443 -6.66 20.25 -19.76
C ASP A 443 -6.06 21.54 -19.20
N ASP A 444 -6.77 22.18 -18.27
CA ASP A 444 -6.28 23.37 -17.58
C ASP A 444 -5.00 23.07 -16.76
N VAL A 445 -4.19 24.11 -16.56
CA VAL A 445 -2.89 23.98 -15.88
C VAL A 445 -3.04 23.46 -14.45
N ALA A 446 -4.11 23.82 -13.73
CA ALA A 446 -4.35 23.36 -12.37
C ALA A 446 -4.54 21.83 -12.33
N THR A 447 -5.29 21.28 -13.30
CA THR A 447 -5.45 19.83 -13.47
C THR A 447 -4.11 19.15 -13.76
N ILE A 448 -3.29 19.70 -14.67
CA ILE A 448 -1.97 19.14 -15.00
C ILE A 448 -1.05 19.13 -13.78
N ILE A 449 -0.99 20.21 -13.03
CA ILE A 449 -0.20 20.33 -11.80
C ILE A 449 -0.68 19.30 -10.76
N SER A 450 -2.01 19.20 -10.55
CA SER A 450 -2.61 18.25 -9.61
C SER A 450 -2.26 16.79 -9.96
N ILE A 451 -2.29 16.42 -11.25
CA ILE A 451 -1.87 15.10 -11.72
C ILE A 451 -0.42 14.84 -11.30
N ASN A 452 0.49 15.75 -11.61
CA ASN A 452 1.90 15.56 -11.30
C ASN A 452 2.18 15.52 -9.80
N GLN A 453 1.49 16.35 -9.01
CA GLN A 453 1.64 16.35 -7.55
C GLN A 453 1.29 15.02 -6.89
N LYS A 454 0.29 14.29 -7.38
CA LYS A 454 -0.11 12.98 -6.81
C LYS A 454 0.92 11.86 -7.04
N ARG A 455 1.97 12.09 -7.82
CA ARG A 455 3.03 11.11 -8.09
C ARG A 455 3.74 10.60 -6.83
N TRP A 456 3.78 11.38 -5.74
CA TRP A 456 4.36 10.93 -4.47
C TRP A 456 3.76 9.63 -3.92
N GLN A 457 2.54 9.27 -4.34
CA GLN A 457 1.89 8.04 -3.89
C GLN A 457 2.62 6.77 -4.34
N ILE A 458 3.26 6.78 -5.53
CA ILE A 458 4.04 5.62 -5.98
C ILE A 458 5.33 5.48 -5.15
N GLU A 459 5.94 6.58 -4.76
CA GLU A 459 7.09 6.59 -3.85
C GLU A 459 6.70 6.04 -2.46
N LYS A 460 5.48 6.38 -1.97
CA LYS A 460 4.89 5.82 -0.75
C LYS A 460 4.72 4.29 -0.88
N CYS A 461 4.21 3.80 -2.02
CA CYS A 461 4.07 2.37 -2.29
C CYS A 461 5.43 1.64 -2.21
N PHE A 462 6.47 2.18 -2.84
CA PHE A 462 7.81 1.60 -2.76
C PHE A 462 8.40 1.65 -1.35
N ARG A 463 8.17 2.73 -0.60
CA ARG A 463 8.60 2.84 0.79
C ARG A 463 7.94 1.77 1.66
N ILE A 464 6.63 1.57 1.54
CA ILE A 464 5.89 0.52 2.26
C ILE A 464 6.49 -0.86 1.94
N MET A 465 6.69 -1.18 0.67
CA MET A 465 7.27 -2.47 0.27
C MET A 465 8.68 -2.67 0.84
N LYS A 466 9.53 -1.64 0.80
CA LYS A 466 10.93 -1.72 1.23
C LYS A 466 11.10 -1.73 2.74
N SER A 467 10.37 -0.87 3.45
CA SER A 467 10.53 -0.65 4.89
C SER A 467 9.59 -1.52 5.72
N GLU A 468 8.28 -1.36 5.52
CA GLU A 468 7.29 -2.03 6.34
C GLU A 468 7.18 -3.53 6.02
N PHE A 469 7.15 -3.87 4.74
CA PHE A 469 7.05 -5.27 4.32
C PHE A 469 8.40 -5.96 4.22
N GLN A 470 9.51 -5.25 4.43
CA GLN A 470 10.86 -5.81 4.34
C GLN A 470 11.03 -6.68 3.08
N ALA A 471 10.59 -6.15 1.91
CA ALA A 471 10.74 -6.88 0.65
C ALA A 471 12.20 -7.08 0.24
N ARG A 472 13.14 -6.50 0.97
CA ARG A 472 14.60 -6.61 0.83
C ARG A 472 15.28 -6.68 2.21
N PRO A 473 16.44 -7.34 2.35
CA PRO A 473 17.11 -8.17 1.33
C PRO A 473 16.29 -9.41 0.94
N ILE A 474 16.50 -9.90 -0.30
CA ILE A 474 15.77 -11.06 -0.81
C ILE A 474 16.64 -12.31 -0.65
N TYR A 475 16.12 -13.32 0.06
CA TYR A 475 16.82 -14.58 0.37
C TYR A 475 16.42 -15.74 -0.58
N LEU A 476 16.16 -15.42 -1.85
CA LEU A 476 15.79 -16.39 -2.89
C LEU A 476 16.78 -16.27 -4.06
N SER A 477 17.11 -17.40 -4.68
CA SER A 477 18.07 -17.46 -5.77
C SER A 477 17.45 -17.68 -7.14
N ARG A 478 16.38 -18.47 -7.24
CA ARG A 478 15.73 -18.78 -8.52
C ARG A 478 14.82 -17.65 -8.98
N LYS A 479 14.88 -17.31 -10.27
CA LYS A 479 14.07 -16.24 -10.90
C LYS A 479 12.57 -16.41 -10.65
N ASP A 480 12.04 -17.63 -10.82
CA ASP A 480 10.62 -17.93 -10.57
C ASP A 480 10.22 -17.65 -9.10
N ARG A 481 11.04 -18.07 -8.13
CA ARG A 481 10.78 -17.81 -6.71
C ARG A 481 10.91 -16.33 -6.35
N ILE A 482 11.84 -15.61 -6.99
CA ILE A 482 11.98 -14.15 -6.86
C ILE A 482 10.72 -13.48 -7.41
N THR A 483 10.25 -13.87 -8.59
CA THR A 483 9.01 -13.34 -9.19
C THR A 483 7.83 -13.55 -8.25
N ALA A 484 7.64 -14.75 -7.70
CA ALA A 484 6.57 -15.03 -6.75
C ALA A 484 6.71 -14.27 -5.43
N HIS A 485 7.92 -13.97 -4.98
CA HIS A 485 8.12 -13.08 -3.84
C HIS A 485 7.54 -11.68 -4.13
N PHE A 486 7.77 -11.14 -5.32
CA PHE A 486 7.21 -9.85 -5.70
C PHE A 486 5.70 -9.90 -5.94
N ILE A 487 5.15 -11.01 -6.46
CA ILE A 487 3.69 -11.22 -6.48
C ILE A 487 3.12 -11.13 -5.05
N THR A 488 3.78 -11.78 -4.08
CA THR A 488 3.39 -11.72 -2.68
C THR A 488 3.45 -10.29 -2.13
N CYS A 489 4.54 -9.55 -2.39
CA CYS A 489 4.69 -8.17 -1.91
C CYS A 489 3.70 -7.21 -2.58
N PHE A 490 3.49 -7.35 -3.88
CA PHE A 490 2.53 -6.57 -4.66
C PHE A 490 1.09 -6.79 -4.19
N THR A 491 0.69 -8.04 -4.00
CA THR A 491 -0.66 -8.37 -3.51
C THR A 491 -0.85 -7.90 -2.08
N ALA A 492 0.16 -8.06 -1.21
CA ALA A 492 0.14 -7.52 0.14
C ALA A 492 0.00 -5.98 0.14
N LEU A 493 0.65 -5.30 -0.80
CA LEU A 493 0.51 -3.85 -0.97
C LEU A 493 -0.93 -3.46 -1.36
N ILE A 494 -1.56 -4.20 -2.26
CA ILE A 494 -2.97 -3.96 -2.62
C ILE A 494 -3.88 -4.14 -1.40
N LEU A 495 -3.75 -5.26 -0.67
CA LEU A 495 -4.51 -5.50 0.57
C LEU A 495 -4.35 -4.35 1.57
N TYR A 496 -3.11 -3.91 1.79
CA TYR A 496 -2.80 -2.85 2.72
C TYR A 496 -3.36 -1.49 2.26
N ARG A 497 -3.22 -1.15 0.97
CA ARG A 497 -3.74 0.11 0.42
C ARG A 497 -5.27 0.18 0.49
N ILE A 498 -5.95 -0.96 0.28
CA ILE A 498 -7.41 -1.04 0.47
C ILE A 498 -7.77 -0.85 1.94
N LEU A 499 -7.05 -1.49 2.87
CA LEU A 499 -7.23 -1.31 4.31
C LEU A 499 -7.07 0.17 4.70
N GLU A 500 -5.99 0.81 4.27
CA GLU A 500 -5.70 2.21 4.53
C GLU A 500 -6.84 3.13 4.03
N LYS A 501 -7.37 2.87 2.82
CA LYS A 501 -8.52 3.60 2.28
C LYS A 501 -9.81 3.35 3.07
N LYS A 502 -10.11 2.11 3.42
CA LYS A 502 -11.28 1.77 4.26
C LYS A 502 -11.21 2.50 5.63
N LEU A 503 -10.00 2.76 6.15
CA LEU A 503 -9.78 3.54 7.39
C LEU A 503 -9.80 5.06 7.19
N GLY A 504 -9.98 5.55 5.95
CA GLY A 504 -10.03 6.98 5.63
C GLY A 504 -8.68 7.67 5.57
N GLU A 505 -7.57 6.92 5.41
CA GLU A 505 -6.18 7.43 5.30
C GLU A 505 -5.73 8.33 6.47
N SER A 506 -6.38 8.20 7.64
CA SER A 506 -6.18 9.05 8.82
C SER A 506 -5.05 8.57 9.74
N TYR A 507 -4.49 7.40 9.48
CA TYR A 507 -3.48 6.77 10.32
C TYR A 507 -2.20 6.50 9.56
N THR A 508 -1.06 6.50 10.26
CA THR A 508 0.23 6.18 9.64
C THR A 508 0.34 4.68 9.34
N THR A 509 1.11 4.33 8.30
CA THR A 509 1.37 2.93 7.94
C THR A 509 1.92 2.13 9.12
N GLU A 510 2.87 2.71 9.85
CA GLU A 510 3.48 2.10 11.03
C GLU A 510 2.43 1.81 12.11
N SER A 511 1.54 2.77 12.41
CA SER A 511 0.52 2.59 13.46
C SER A 511 -0.48 1.49 13.10
N ILE A 512 -0.93 1.42 11.84
CA ILE A 512 -1.84 0.36 11.37
C ILE A 512 -1.19 -1.01 11.50
N ILE A 513 0.02 -1.20 10.96
CA ILE A 513 0.71 -2.49 10.97
C ILE A 513 1.03 -2.92 12.41
N ARG A 514 1.50 -1.99 13.25
CA ARG A 514 1.77 -2.27 14.67
C ARG A 514 0.50 -2.71 15.39
N THR A 515 -0.62 -2.02 15.21
CA THR A 515 -1.90 -2.41 15.81
C THR A 515 -2.32 -3.81 15.39
N LEU A 516 -2.30 -4.13 14.08
CA LEU A 516 -2.63 -5.48 13.60
C LEU A 516 -1.71 -6.55 14.21
N LYS A 517 -0.43 -6.25 14.38
CA LYS A 517 0.56 -7.16 14.99
C LYS A 517 0.32 -7.38 16.47
N GLU A 518 -0.12 -6.35 17.19
CA GLU A 518 -0.38 -6.37 18.63
C GLU A 518 -1.73 -6.98 18.99
N MET A 519 -2.68 -7.07 18.05
CA MET A 519 -4.01 -7.65 18.30
C MET A 519 -3.93 -9.16 18.55
N ASN A 520 -3.48 -9.53 19.74
CA ASN A 520 -3.38 -10.90 20.21
C ASN A 520 -4.50 -11.22 21.18
N MET A 521 -4.86 -12.50 21.26
CA MET A 521 -5.87 -13.01 22.20
C MET A 521 -5.32 -14.23 22.91
N LEU A 522 -5.41 -14.23 24.24
CA LEU A 522 -5.11 -15.40 25.07
C LEU A 522 -6.22 -16.44 24.91
N ILE A 523 -5.84 -17.68 24.71
CA ILE A 523 -6.76 -18.82 24.64
C ILE A 523 -7.20 -19.17 26.08
N ALA A 524 -8.49 -19.01 26.36
CA ALA A 524 -9.14 -19.48 27.60
C ALA A 524 -9.78 -20.86 27.32
N PRO A 525 -9.18 -21.98 27.74
CA PRO A 525 -9.64 -23.31 27.38
C PRO A 525 -11.10 -23.56 27.83
N GLY A 526 -11.95 -23.95 26.88
CA GLY A 526 -13.37 -24.21 27.12
C GLY A 526 -14.29 -22.96 27.06
N GLU A 527 -13.77 -21.76 27.29
CA GLU A 527 -14.56 -20.54 27.40
C GLU A 527 -14.47 -19.63 26.16
N GLY A 528 -13.26 -19.41 25.63
CA GLY A 528 -13.07 -18.57 24.47
C GLY A 528 -11.70 -17.93 24.39
N TYR A 529 -11.66 -16.63 24.09
CA TYR A 529 -10.46 -15.85 23.84
C TYR A 529 -10.54 -14.51 24.57
N ILE A 530 -9.45 -14.12 25.23
CA ILE A 530 -9.33 -12.87 25.99
C ILE A 530 -8.40 -11.94 25.23
N PRO A 531 -8.82 -10.74 24.81
CA PRO A 531 -7.95 -9.76 24.17
C PRO A 531 -6.78 -9.35 25.07
N GLU A 532 -5.57 -9.34 24.52
CA GLU A 532 -4.34 -8.90 25.21
C GLU A 532 -3.83 -7.53 24.70
N TYR A 533 -4.59 -6.88 23.84
CA TYR A 533 -4.22 -5.60 23.24
C TYR A 533 -5.03 -4.44 23.83
N THR A 534 -4.48 -3.23 23.73
CA THR A 534 -5.13 -2.01 24.17
C THR A 534 -6.17 -1.56 23.15
N ARG A 535 -7.37 -1.24 23.61
CA ARG A 535 -8.42 -0.61 22.80
C ARG A 535 -8.05 0.86 22.56
N THR A 536 -8.04 1.29 21.30
CA THR A 536 -7.69 2.64 20.85
C THR A 536 -8.69 3.09 19.77
N ASP A 537 -8.67 4.38 19.39
CA ASP A 537 -9.48 4.90 18.29
C ASP A 537 -9.25 4.12 16.98
N LEU A 538 -8.01 3.67 16.72
CA LEU A 538 -7.71 2.86 15.56
C LEU A 538 -8.33 1.46 15.64
N THR A 539 -8.30 0.80 16.80
CA THR A 539 -8.97 -0.50 16.95
C THR A 539 -10.49 -0.36 16.84
N ASP A 540 -11.07 0.70 17.39
CA ASP A 540 -12.50 1.00 17.23
C ASP A 540 -12.85 1.23 15.76
N LYS A 541 -12.04 2.05 15.05
CA LYS A 541 -12.23 2.30 13.62
C LYS A 541 -12.15 1.03 12.79
N LEU A 542 -11.21 0.12 13.10
CA LEU A 542 -11.12 -1.19 12.45
C LEU A 542 -12.41 -2.00 12.67
N HIS A 543 -12.86 -2.15 13.90
CA HIS A 543 -14.05 -2.93 14.23
C HIS A 543 -15.32 -2.35 13.59
N ASP A 544 -15.49 -1.04 13.61
CA ASP A 544 -16.65 -0.36 13.03
C ASP A 544 -16.66 -0.46 11.50
N THR A 545 -15.48 -0.36 10.86
CA THR A 545 -15.34 -0.45 9.41
C THR A 545 -15.64 -1.86 8.89
N PHE A 546 -15.24 -2.90 9.62
CA PHE A 546 -15.39 -4.30 9.18
C PHE A 546 -16.59 -5.02 9.79
N GLY A 547 -17.33 -4.38 10.69
CA GLY A 547 -18.59 -4.89 11.22
C GLY A 547 -18.47 -6.10 12.17
N PHE A 548 -17.27 -6.39 12.69
CA PHE A 548 -17.05 -7.40 13.73
C PHE A 548 -16.14 -6.87 14.84
N ARG A 549 -16.29 -7.41 16.06
CA ARG A 549 -15.50 -6.96 17.22
C ARG A 549 -14.79 -8.12 17.90
N THR A 550 -13.52 -7.91 18.25
CA THR A 550 -12.68 -8.85 18.99
C THR A 550 -12.21 -8.29 20.34
N ASP A 551 -12.74 -7.14 20.75
CA ASP A 551 -12.34 -6.33 21.92
C ASP A 551 -13.31 -6.40 23.11
N TYR A 552 -14.16 -7.43 23.17
CA TYR A 552 -14.90 -7.74 24.40
C TYR A 552 -13.96 -8.39 25.43
N GLU A 553 -14.17 -8.20 26.72
CA GLU A 553 -13.35 -8.80 27.80
C GLU A 553 -13.09 -10.29 27.58
N ILE A 554 -14.08 -11.02 27.05
CA ILE A 554 -13.92 -12.38 26.52
C ILE A 554 -14.78 -12.56 25.28
N VAL A 555 -14.23 -13.17 24.26
CA VAL A 555 -14.91 -13.51 23.00
C VAL A 555 -15.10 -15.03 22.94
N SER A 556 -16.35 -15.48 22.96
CA SER A 556 -16.66 -16.92 22.96
C SER A 556 -16.16 -17.62 21.68
N GLN A 557 -15.88 -18.93 21.77
CA GLN A 557 -15.52 -19.74 20.61
C GLN A 557 -16.58 -19.65 19.48
N ARG A 558 -17.85 -19.51 19.84
CA ARG A 558 -18.94 -19.37 18.87
C ARG A 558 -18.87 -18.04 18.12
N GLU A 559 -18.55 -16.97 18.82
CA GLU A 559 -18.40 -15.64 18.21
C GLU A 559 -17.18 -15.57 17.29
N ILE A 560 -16.04 -16.11 17.70
CA ILE A 560 -14.86 -16.23 16.85
C ILE A 560 -15.17 -17.03 15.57
N LYS A 561 -15.87 -18.16 15.66
CA LYS A 561 -16.29 -18.93 14.48
C LYS A 561 -17.19 -18.12 13.54
N LYS A 562 -18.10 -17.28 14.09
CA LYS A 562 -18.92 -16.37 13.28
C LYS A 562 -18.08 -15.31 12.56
N ILE A 563 -17.11 -14.71 13.27
CA ILE A 563 -16.18 -13.73 12.68
C ILE A 563 -15.39 -14.38 11.54
N ILE A 564 -14.78 -15.56 11.78
CA ILE A 564 -14.05 -16.33 10.76
C ILE A 564 -14.93 -16.60 9.53
N THR A 565 -16.21 -16.92 9.73
CA THR A 565 -17.14 -17.16 8.62
C THR A 565 -17.53 -15.86 7.92
N ALA A 566 -17.73 -14.77 8.66
CA ALA A 566 -18.07 -13.46 8.12
C ALA A 566 -16.95 -12.91 7.22
N THR A 567 -15.69 -13.09 7.62
CA THR A 567 -14.51 -12.67 6.82
C THR A 567 -14.25 -13.53 5.57
N ARG A 568 -15.12 -14.48 5.24
CA ARG A 568 -15.06 -15.30 4.01
C ARG A 568 -16.21 -15.01 3.02
N LYS A 569 -17.05 -14.06 3.36
CA LYS A 569 -18.18 -13.64 2.51
C LYS A 569 -17.78 -12.52 1.58
#